data_d078fb9628ca7c106b533ec6ad480b29
#
_entry.id   d078fb9628ca7c106b533ec6ad480b29
#
_cell.length_a   1.000
_cell.length_b   1.000
_cell.length_c   1.000
_cell.angle_alpha   90.00
_cell.angle_beta   90.00
_cell.angle_gamma   90.00
#
_symmetry.space_group_name_H-M   'P 1'
#
loop_
_entity.id
_entity.type
_entity.pdbx_description
1 polymer ?
#
loop_
_entity_poly.entity_id
_entity_poly.type
_entity_poly.pdbx_seq_one_letter_code
_entity_poly.pdbx_strand_id
1 'polypeptide(L)'
;MINIKDLKKDLDKLLEEYNGIELKFIDVDTIVVEPWTRLKCQFGCPNYGKTLVCPPYTPKAEEFEGMVNSYNTAILFQISLASIGDDIGRISKIAVEIENRCAHLGFYKAFGMGAGACMVCKSKGEECDLEKCKYPNESRPSGEACGVDIHKTIANNGYDILGIDEDNDSYFCYGLVLLE
;
A
#
# COMPACT_ATOMS: atom_id res chain seq x y z
N MET A 1 13.39 8.90 -21.86
CA MET A 1 12.75 9.75 -20.83
C MET A 1 11.51 9.01 -20.37
N ILE A 2 11.43 8.80 -19.08
CA ILE A 2 10.26 8.20 -18.42
C ILE A 2 9.07 9.13 -18.64
N ASN A 3 7.93 8.60 -19.07
CA ASN A 3 6.79 9.43 -19.47
C ASN A 3 5.57 9.09 -18.61
N ILE A 4 5.22 10.01 -17.69
CA ILE A 4 4.04 9.89 -16.82
C ILE A 4 2.73 9.74 -17.64
N LYS A 5 2.65 10.29 -18.86
CA LYS A 5 1.46 10.13 -19.70
C LYS A 5 1.26 8.69 -20.17
N ASP A 6 2.36 8.00 -20.47
CA ASP A 6 2.30 6.59 -20.87
C ASP A 6 1.93 5.71 -19.67
N LEU A 7 2.46 6.04 -18.48
CA LEU A 7 2.08 5.38 -17.24
C LEU A 7 0.58 5.57 -16.94
N LYS A 8 0.06 6.80 -17.02
CA LYS A 8 -1.38 7.05 -16.83
C LYS A 8 -2.22 6.17 -17.74
N LYS A 9 -1.90 6.15 -19.04
CA LYS A 9 -2.62 5.34 -20.03
C LYS A 9 -2.55 3.83 -19.75
N ASP A 10 -1.44 3.35 -19.20
CA ASP A 10 -1.29 1.94 -18.84
C ASP A 10 -2.08 1.61 -17.56
N LEU A 11 -2.10 2.54 -16.60
CA LEU A 11 -2.89 2.40 -15.38
C LEU A 11 -4.40 2.52 -15.64
N ASP A 12 -4.84 3.33 -16.62
CA ASP A 12 -6.25 3.38 -17.03
C ASP A 12 -6.76 2.00 -17.46
N LYS A 13 -5.95 1.19 -18.14
CA LYS A 13 -6.30 -0.19 -18.48
C LYS A 13 -6.43 -1.08 -17.24
N LEU A 14 -5.55 -0.88 -16.26
CA LEU A 14 -5.65 -1.61 -14.98
C LEU A 14 -6.94 -1.26 -14.26
N LEU A 15 -7.38 -0.01 -14.29
CA LEU A 15 -8.65 0.41 -13.68
C LEU A 15 -9.86 -0.24 -14.36
N GLU A 16 -9.79 -0.47 -15.68
CA GLU A 16 -10.82 -1.22 -16.43
C GLU A 16 -10.89 -2.70 -16.00
N GLU A 17 -9.73 -3.31 -15.66
CA GLU A 17 -9.63 -4.69 -15.20
C GLU A 17 -10.16 -4.89 -13.76
N TYR A 18 -10.02 -3.86 -12.93
CA TYR A 18 -10.38 -3.89 -11.51
C TYR A 18 -11.49 -2.88 -11.19
N ASN A 19 -12.75 -3.32 -11.20
CA ASN A 19 -13.87 -2.44 -10.82
C ASN A 19 -13.69 -1.87 -9.40
N GLY A 20 -13.97 -0.57 -9.25
CA GLY A 20 -13.99 0.11 -7.95
C GLY A 20 -12.62 0.55 -7.43
N ILE A 21 -11.61 0.64 -8.31
CA ILE A 21 -10.33 1.28 -7.99
C ILE A 21 -10.36 2.73 -8.48
N GLU A 22 -9.92 3.63 -7.63
CA GLU A 22 -9.53 4.98 -8.00
C GLU A 22 -8.07 5.21 -7.65
N LEU A 23 -7.36 5.98 -8.46
CA LEU A 23 -5.97 6.35 -8.18
C LEU A 23 -5.71 7.83 -8.47
N LYS A 24 -4.77 8.39 -7.70
CA LYS A 24 -4.24 9.74 -7.87
C LYS A 24 -2.73 9.73 -7.85
N PHE A 25 -2.11 10.52 -8.73
CA PHE A 25 -0.71 10.89 -8.56
C PHE A 25 -0.65 12.00 -7.51
N ILE A 26 0.17 11.81 -6.51
CA ILE A 26 0.31 12.71 -5.36
C ILE A 26 1.78 13.13 -5.21
N ASP A 27 1.99 14.28 -4.59
CA ASP A 27 3.30 14.70 -4.13
C ASP A 27 3.66 13.94 -2.85
N VAL A 28 4.91 13.47 -2.73
CA VAL A 28 5.35 12.74 -1.54
C VAL A 28 5.31 13.60 -0.28
N ASP A 29 5.40 14.93 -0.39
CA ASP A 29 5.26 15.86 0.74
C ASP A 29 3.87 15.80 1.39
N THR A 30 2.88 15.20 0.72
CA THR A 30 1.55 14.96 1.29
C THR A 30 1.45 13.68 2.10
N ILE A 31 2.45 12.80 2.01
CA ILE A 31 2.54 11.55 2.78
C ILE A 31 3.01 11.88 4.21
N VAL A 32 2.22 11.48 5.19
CA VAL A 32 2.52 11.74 6.59
C VAL A 32 3.08 10.47 7.23
N VAL A 33 4.30 10.56 7.75
CA VAL A 33 4.94 9.46 8.49
C VAL A 33 4.97 9.80 9.97
N GLU A 34 4.39 8.92 10.80
CA GLU A 34 4.22 9.15 12.24
C GLU A 34 4.51 7.87 13.04
N PRO A 35 5.40 7.90 14.03
CA PRO A 35 5.78 6.71 14.80
C PRO A 35 4.62 6.02 15.54
N TRP A 36 3.56 6.76 15.89
CA TRP A 36 2.43 6.22 16.65
C TRP A 36 1.69 5.09 15.92
N THR A 37 1.72 5.05 14.59
CA THR A 37 1.07 4.00 13.78
C THR A 37 1.58 2.62 14.17
N ARG A 38 2.87 2.51 14.49
CA ARG A 38 3.51 1.27 14.93
C ARG A 38 3.06 0.81 16.31
N LEU A 39 2.61 1.73 17.18
CA LEU A 39 2.00 1.36 18.46
C LEU A 39 0.68 0.62 18.23
N LYS A 40 -0.11 1.02 17.21
CA LYS A 40 -1.33 0.30 16.84
C LYS A 40 -1.03 -1.11 16.32
N CYS A 41 0.05 -1.28 15.57
CA CYS A 41 0.52 -2.61 15.17
C CYS A 41 0.91 -3.44 16.39
N GLN A 42 1.74 -2.90 17.28
CA GLN A 42 2.30 -3.63 18.42
C GLN A 42 1.25 -4.03 19.46
N PHE A 43 0.31 -3.14 19.77
CA PHE A 43 -0.64 -3.32 20.88
C PHE A 43 -2.08 -3.60 20.43
N GLY A 44 -2.38 -3.54 19.13
CA GLY A 44 -3.73 -3.72 18.61
C GLY A 44 -3.87 -4.73 17.49
N CYS A 45 -2.78 -5.15 16.83
CA CYS A 45 -2.85 -6.04 15.68
C CYS A 45 -2.45 -7.48 16.01
N PRO A 46 -3.31 -8.48 15.76
CA PRO A 46 -2.98 -9.88 16.01
C PRO A 46 -1.87 -10.43 15.10
N ASN A 47 -1.49 -9.69 14.04
CA ASN A 47 -0.45 -10.08 13.09
C ASN A 47 0.94 -9.49 13.39
N TYR A 48 1.08 -8.72 14.48
CA TYR A 48 2.38 -8.20 14.91
C TYR A 48 3.40 -9.33 15.05
N GLY A 49 4.56 -9.18 14.41
CA GLY A 49 5.66 -10.16 14.46
C GLY A 49 5.40 -11.48 13.74
N LYS A 50 4.29 -11.63 13.01
CA LYS A 50 3.94 -12.91 12.35
C LYS A 50 4.27 -12.97 10.87
N THR A 51 4.63 -11.85 10.26
CA THR A 51 5.07 -11.80 8.85
C THR A 51 6.22 -10.83 8.69
N LEU A 52 7.10 -11.07 7.71
CA LEU A 52 8.26 -10.21 7.43
C LEU A 52 7.89 -8.81 6.92
N VAL A 53 6.66 -8.59 6.53
CA VAL A 53 6.14 -7.28 6.08
C VAL A 53 5.33 -6.56 7.16
N CYS A 54 5.38 -7.08 8.40
CA CYS A 54 4.81 -6.46 9.59
C CYS A 54 5.91 -6.04 10.57
N PRO A 55 5.69 -5.04 11.43
CA PRO A 55 6.61 -4.76 12.52
C PRO A 55 6.83 -6.01 13.41
N PRO A 56 8.02 -6.23 13.93
CA PRO A 56 9.20 -5.35 13.93
C PRO A 56 10.08 -5.42 12.68
N TYR A 57 9.74 -6.23 11.68
CA TYR A 57 10.58 -6.52 10.52
C TYR A 57 10.58 -5.43 9.44
N THR A 58 9.61 -4.50 9.47
CA THR A 58 9.57 -3.33 8.58
C THR A 58 10.46 -2.20 9.09
N PRO A 59 10.88 -1.25 8.24
CA PRO A 59 11.63 -0.07 8.66
C PRO A 59 10.93 0.67 9.81
N LYS A 60 11.69 1.32 10.67
CA LYS A 60 11.13 2.26 11.64
C LYS A 60 10.58 3.48 10.93
N ALA A 61 9.68 4.22 11.57
CA ALA A 61 9.06 5.40 10.96
C ALA A 61 10.10 6.43 10.50
N GLU A 62 11.11 6.71 11.32
CA GLU A 62 12.17 7.68 11.00
C GLU A 62 13.03 7.21 9.82
N GLU A 63 13.31 5.90 9.73
CA GLU A 63 14.05 5.32 8.60
C GLU A 63 13.21 5.39 7.32
N PHE A 64 11.91 5.11 7.45
CA PHE A 64 10.99 5.13 6.32
C PHE A 64 10.73 6.55 5.80
N GLU A 65 10.61 7.54 6.69
CA GLU A 65 10.52 8.96 6.32
C GLU A 65 11.72 9.40 5.46
N GLY A 66 12.93 8.99 5.85
CA GLY A 66 14.14 9.23 5.04
C GLY A 66 14.07 8.54 3.66
N MET A 67 13.44 7.38 3.56
CA MET A 67 13.21 6.71 2.27
C MET A 67 12.19 7.47 1.43
N VAL A 68 11.04 7.85 1.99
CA VAL A 68 9.99 8.63 1.31
C VAL A 68 10.57 9.93 0.74
N ASN A 69 11.39 10.64 1.51
CA ASN A 69 12.05 11.88 1.10
C ASN A 69 13.03 11.71 -0.08
N SER A 70 13.34 10.49 -0.50
CA SER A 70 14.12 10.22 -1.71
C SER A 70 13.28 10.12 -2.99
N TYR A 71 11.97 10.28 -2.88
CA TYR A 71 11.00 10.30 -3.97
C TYR A 71 10.40 11.70 -4.11
N ASN A 72 9.77 11.98 -5.25
CA ASN A 72 9.03 13.23 -5.50
C ASN A 72 7.54 12.95 -5.72
N THR A 73 7.23 11.81 -6.31
CA THR A 73 5.86 11.45 -6.72
C THR A 73 5.49 10.07 -6.20
N ALA A 74 4.24 9.92 -5.81
CA ALA A 74 3.64 8.64 -5.48
C ALA A 74 2.27 8.48 -6.15
N ILE A 75 1.76 7.26 -6.14
CA ILE A 75 0.38 6.92 -6.52
C ILE A 75 -0.34 6.52 -5.25
N LEU A 76 -1.37 7.27 -4.90
CA LEU A 76 -2.34 6.88 -3.88
C LEU A 76 -3.53 6.24 -4.59
N PHE A 77 -3.92 5.05 -4.19
CA PHE A 77 -5.10 4.38 -4.75
C PHE A 77 -6.04 3.91 -3.64
N GLN A 78 -7.32 3.94 -3.95
CA GLN A 78 -8.36 3.37 -3.09
C GLN A 78 -9.10 2.25 -3.80
N ILE A 79 -9.66 1.36 -3.01
CA ILE A 79 -10.56 0.30 -3.45
C ILE A 79 -11.73 0.19 -2.47
N SER A 80 -12.94 0.03 -3.01
CA SER A 80 -14.12 -0.30 -2.23
C SER A 80 -14.18 -1.79 -1.93
N LEU A 81 -14.35 -2.15 -0.67
CA LEU A 81 -14.46 -3.52 -0.18
C LEU A 81 -15.79 -3.74 0.53
N ALA A 82 -16.51 -4.80 0.21
CA ALA A 82 -17.75 -5.20 0.90
C ALA A 82 -17.50 -5.63 2.35
N SER A 83 -16.30 -6.14 2.66
CA SER A 83 -15.86 -6.39 4.02
C SER A 83 -14.33 -6.28 4.14
N ILE A 84 -13.84 -5.73 5.25
CA ILE A 84 -12.39 -5.59 5.49
C ILE A 84 -11.71 -6.96 5.66
N GLY A 85 -12.44 -7.98 6.11
CA GLY A 85 -11.86 -9.28 6.46
C GLY A 85 -11.50 -10.16 5.26
N ASP A 86 -12.27 -10.09 4.20
CA ASP A 86 -12.21 -11.09 3.13
C ASP A 86 -11.29 -10.70 1.98
N ASP A 87 -11.07 -9.40 1.73
CA ASP A 87 -10.40 -8.90 0.53
C ASP A 87 -9.16 -8.04 0.78
N ILE A 88 -8.68 -7.90 2.03
CA ILE A 88 -7.55 -7.01 2.33
C ILE A 88 -6.26 -7.40 1.58
N GLY A 89 -6.09 -8.67 1.26
CA GLY A 89 -4.99 -9.17 0.43
C GLY A 89 -5.02 -8.65 -1.01
N ARG A 90 -6.19 -8.24 -1.51
CA ARG A 90 -6.38 -7.68 -2.85
C ARG A 90 -5.64 -6.36 -3.01
N ILE A 91 -5.60 -5.53 -1.96
CA ILE A 91 -4.91 -4.24 -1.99
C ILE A 91 -3.41 -4.42 -2.18
N SER A 92 -2.79 -5.35 -1.44
CA SER A 92 -1.38 -5.66 -1.60
C SER A 92 -1.06 -6.23 -3.00
N LYS A 93 -1.96 -7.03 -3.57
CA LYS A 93 -1.82 -7.55 -4.93
C LYS A 93 -1.88 -6.43 -5.98
N ILE A 94 -2.81 -5.49 -5.83
CA ILE A 94 -2.93 -4.32 -6.71
C ILE A 94 -1.70 -3.43 -6.58
N ALA A 95 -1.19 -3.19 -5.35
CA ALA A 95 0.04 -2.43 -5.13
C ALA A 95 1.23 -3.03 -5.89
N VAL A 96 1.40 -4.36 -5.83
CA VAL A 96 2.43 -5.09 -6.59
C VAL A 96 2.24 -4.93 -8.10
N GLU A 97 1.01 -4.98 -8.57
CA GLU A 97 0.74 -4.86 -10.01
C GLU A 97 1.02 -3.46 -10.53
N ILE A 98 0.60 -2.41 -9.80
CA ILE A 98 0.94 -1.03 -10.13
C ILE A 98 2.46 -0.85 -10.13
N GLU A 99 3.17 -1.32 -9.10
CA GLU A 99 4.62 -1.28 -9.00
C GLU A 99 5.29 -1.92 -10.23
N ASN A 100 4.85 -3.12 -10.61
CA ASN A 100 5.40 -3.83 -11.76
C ASN A 100 5.18 -3.06 -13.07
N ARG A 101 4.00 -2.47 -13.28
CA ARG A 101 3.71 -1.63 -14.46
C ARG A 101 4.61 -0.39 -14.47
N CYS A 102 4.78 0.26 -13.33
CA CYS A 102 5.71 1.38 -13.19
C CYS A 102 7.14 0.97 -13.55
N ALA A 103 7.62 -0.15 -13.02
CA ALA A 103 8.97 -0.65 -13.28
C ALA A 103 9.19 -0.97 -14.78
N HIS A 104 8.20 -1.59 -15.46
CA HIS A 104 8.27 -1.87 -16.90
C HIS A 104 8.36 -0.60 -17.75
N LEU A 105 7.80 0.51 -17.29
CA LEU A 105 7.87 1.81 -17.95
C LEU A 105 9.11 2.64 -17.54
N GLY A 106 10.00 2.05 -16.74
CA GLY A 106 11.30 2.64 -16.39
C GLY A 106 11.34 3.33 -15.03
N PHE A 107 10.25 3.34 -14.25
CA PHE A 107 10.24 3.83 -12.87
C PHE A 107 10.87 2.77 -11.94
N TYR A 108 12.18 2.61 -12.00
CA TYR A 108 12.91 1.53 -11.33
C TYR A 108 12.92 1.64 -9.80
N LYS A 109 12.60 2.82 -9.26
CA LYS A 109 12.44 3.04 -7.82
C LYS A 109 11.05 2.69 -7.30
N ALA A 110 10.11 2.35 -8.19
CA ALA A 110 8.74 2.10 -7.78
C ALA A 110 8.66 1.05 -6.68
N PHE A 111 7.91 1.38 -5.61
CA PHE A 111 7.71 0.48 -4.47
C PHE A 111 6.28 0.57 -3.95
N GLY A 112 5.59 -0.57 -4.00
CA GLY A 112 4.19 -0.67 -3.60
C GLY A 112 4.01 -0.96 -2.10
N MET A 113 2.95 -0.39 -1.54
CA MET A 113 2.48 -0.66 -0.19
C MET A 113 0.97 -0.90 -0.23
N GLY A 114 0.55 -2.02 0.34
CA GLY A 114 -0.86 -2.38 0.44
C GLY A 114 -1.49 -1.94 1.76
N ALA A 115 -2.46 -2.73 2.21
CA ALA A 115 -3.11 -2.55 3.51
C ALA A 115 -3.16 -3.89 4.27
N GLY A 116 -3.16 -3.79 5.60
CA GLY A 116 -3.24 -4.94 6.50
C GLY A 116 -2.00 -5.84 6.48
N ALA A 117 -2.17 -7.07 6.93
CA ALA A 117 -1.10 -8.05 6.97
C ALA A 117 -0.97 -8.81 5.64
N CYS A 118 0.26 -9.26 5.34
CA CYS A 118 0.49 -10.12 4.18
C CYS A 118 -0.25 -11.45 4.32
N MET A 119 -1.02 -11.79 3.29
CA MET A 119 -1.80 -13.03 3.22
C MET A 119 -1.25 -14.04 2.20
N VAL A 120 -0.11 -13.75 1.56
CA VAL A 120 0.41 -14.55 0.43
C VAL A 120 0.67 -16.01 0.83
N CYS A 121 1.43 -16.26 1.91
CA CYS A 121 1.68 -17.64 2.35
C CYS A 121 0.38 -18.33 2.76
N LYS A 122 -0.47 -17.65 3.53
CA LYS A 122 -1.75 -18.21 4.00
C LYS A 122 -2.68 -18.58 2.85
N SER A 123 -2.76 -17.77 1.80
CA SER A 123 -3.58 -18.09 0.62
C SER A 123 -3.08 -19.31 -0.15
N LYS A 124 -1.83 -19.71 0.04
CA LYS A 124 -1.20 -20.90 -0.53
C LYS A 124 -1.16 -22.09 0.45
N GLY A 125 -1.84 -21.96 1.61
CA GLY A 125 -1.87 -23.02 2.63
C GLY A 125 -0.57 -23.17 3.43
N GLU A 126 0.26 -22.13 3.47
CA GLU A 126 1.57 -22.15 4.11
C GLU A 126 1.66 -21.13 5.26
N GLU A 127 2.58 -21.38 6.19
CA GLU A 127 2.98 -20.40 7.20
C GLU A 127 4.09 -19.48 6.67
N CYS A 128 4.12 -18.26 7.19
CA CYS A 128 5.18 -17.31 6.88
C CYS A 128 6.49 -17.75 7.54
N ASP A 129 7.54 -17.86 6.75
CA ASP A 129 8.89 -18.06 7.23
C ASP A 129 9.48 -16.68 7.62
N LEU A 130 9.84 -16.54 8.88
CA LEU A 130 10.37 -15.28 9.42
C LEU A 130 11.88 -15.11 9.20
N GLU A 131 12.57 -16.10 8.66
CA GLU A 131 13.97 -16.00 8.27
C GLU A 131 14.09 -15.52 6.81
N LYS A 132 13.17 -15.98 5.93
CA LYS A 132 13.23 -15.65 4.51
C LYS A 132 11.85 -15.66 3.87
N CYS A 133 11.48 -14.55 3.25
CA CYS A 133 10.23 -14.49 2.48
C CYS A 133 10.26 -15.47 1.30
N LYS A 134 9.28 -16.38 1.26
CA LYS A 134 9.11 -17.35 0.17
C LYS A 134 8.61 -16.70 -1.13
N TYR A 135 7.89 -15.58 -1.02
CA TYR A 135 7.21 -14.90 -2.12
C TYR A 135 7.54 -13.39 -2.16
N PRO A 136 8.83 -13.00 -2.28
CA PRO A 136 9.23 -11.60 -2.17
C PRO A 136 8.65 -10.71 -3.29
N ASN A 137 8.32 -11.30 -4.44
CA ASN A 137 7.73 -10.57 -5.57
C ASN A 137 6.21 -10.35 -5.43
N GLU A 138 5.57 -11.00 -4.46
CA GLU A 138 4.13 -10.88 -4.20
C GLU A 138 3.83 -10.17 -2.88
N SER A 139 4.82 -10.06 -1.98
CA SER A 139 4.64 -9.53 -0.63
C SER A 139 4.99 -8.06 -0.55
N ARG A 140 4.10 -7.25 0.00
CA ARG A 140 4.37 -5.83 0.28
C ARG A 140 3.86 -5.48 1.68
N PRO A 141 4.54 -4.58 2.40
CA PRO A 141 4.04 -4.05 3.66
C PRO A 141 2.83 -3.17 3.42
N SER A 142 2.06 -2.93 4.48
CA SER A 142 1.13 -1.81 4.48
C SER A 142 1.87 -0.50 4.79
N GLY A 143 1.28 0.63 4.40
CA GLY A 143 1.83 1.94 4.75
C GLY A 143 2.00 2.11 6.26
N GLU A 144 1.00 1.70 7.04
CA GLU A 144 1.02 1.80 8.51
C GLU A 144 2.12 0.95 9.14
N ALA A 145 2.44 -0.21 8.54
CA ALA A 145 3.53 -1.06 9.01
C ALA A 145 4.90 -0.37 8.87
N CYS A 146 5.02 0.59 7.96
CA CYS A 146 6.21 1.41 7.75
C CYS A 146 6.15 2.76 8.47
N GLY A 147 5.04 3.09 9.12
CA GLY A 147 4.90 4.37 9.84
C GLY A 147 3.98 5.39 9.17
N VAL A 148 3.38 5.09 8.00
CA VAL A 148 2.48 6.04 7.33
C VAL A 148 1.19 6.23 8.11
N ASP A 149 0.87 7.48 8.46
CA ASP A 149 -0.48 7.86 8.88
C ASP A 149 -1.37 7.97 7.64
N ILE A 150 -2.01 6.84 7.31
CA ILE A 150 -2.84 6.76 6.11
C ILE A 150 -4.02 7.74 6.17
N HIS A 151 -4.60 7.97 7.34
CA HIS A 151 -5.73 8.87 7.51
C HIS A 151 -5.37 10.31 7.19
N LYS A 152 -4.24 10.82 7.73
CA LYS A 152 -3.76 12.16 7.36
C LYS A 152 -3.32 12.24 5.91
N THR A 153 -2.67 11.20 5.39
CA THR A 153 -2.22 11.14 4.00
C THR A 153 -3.40 11.22 3.02
N ILE A 154 -4.48 10.45 3.25
CA ILE A 154 -5.66 10.51 2.39
C ILE A 154 -6.38 11.86 2.51
N ALA A 155 -6.49 12.43 3.72
CA ALA A 155 -7.08 13.74 3.93
C ALA A 155 -6.32 14.85 3.20
N ASN A 156 -4.98 14.85 3.26
CA ASN A 156 -4.12 15.79 2.52
C ASN A 156 -4.36 15.72 1.01
N ASN A 157 -4.86 14.60 0.51
CA ASN A 157 -5.13 14.35 -0.90
C ASN A 157 -6.61 14.39 -1.27
N GLY A 158 -7.47 14.89 -0.37
CA GLY A 158 -8.88 15.19 -0.64
C GLY A 158 -9.80 13.96 -0.65
N TYR A 159 -9.43 12.91 0.10
CA TYR A 159 -10.30 11.79 0.39
C TYR A 159 -10.94 11.94 1.79
N ASP A 160 -12.08 11.29 1.98
CA ASP A 160 -12.74 11.26 3.29
C ASP A 160 -11.98 10.33 4.27
N ILE A 161 -11.78 10.82 5.49
CA ILE A 161 -11.07 10.10 6.55
C ILE A 161 -11.86 8.88 7.05
N LEU A 162 -13.19 8.92 6.97
CA LEU A 162 -14.02 7.86 7.53
C LEU A 162 -13.88 6.53 6.76
N GLY A 163 -13.47 6.58 5.49
CA GLY A 163 -13.26 5.40 4.68
C GLY A 163 -14.51 4.52 4.52
N ILE A 164 -15.69 5.12 4.68
CA ILE A 164 -16.99 4.45 4.55
C ILE A 164 -17.64 4.93 3.26
N ASP A 165 -18.07 4.01 2.46
CA ASP A 165 -18.94 4.27 1.30
C ASP A 165 -20.39 4.06 1.74
N GLU A 166 -21.05 5.15 2.15
CA GLU A 166 -22.42 5.12 2.65
C GLU A 166 -23.43 4.65 1.60
N ASP A 167 -23.12 4.87 0.31
CA ASP A 167 -24.02 4.50 -0.80
C ASP A 167 -24.02 2.97 -1.05
N ASN A 168 -22.94 2.28 -0.73
CA ASN A 168 -22.74 0.86 -1.02
C ASN A 168 -22.57 -0.03 0.22
N ASP A 169 -22.71 0.50 1.43
CA ASP A 169 -22.43 -0.20 2.69
C ASP A 169 -21.07 -0.93 2.67
N SER A 170 -20.06 -0.24 2.16
CA SER A 170 -18.72 -0.76 1.91
C SER A 170 -17.65 0.10 2.57
N TYR A 171 -16.42 -0.39 2.58
CA TYR A 171 -15.26 0.29 3.16
C TYR A 171 -14.25 0.64 2.09
N PHE A 172 -13.72 1.86 2.15
CA PHE A 172 -12.56 2.21 1.34
C PHE A 172 -11.26 1.81 2.04
N CYS A 173 -10.44 1.07 1.31
CA CYS A 173 -9.08 0.77 1.73
C CYS A 173 -8.10 1.40 0.76
N TYR A 174 -6.94 1.80 1.28
CA TYR A 174 -5.97 2.60 0.55
C TYR A 174 -4.63 1.88 0.46
N GLY A 175 -3.95 2.08 -0.66
CA GLY A 175 -2.58 1.67 -0.85
C GLY A 175 -1.77 2.80 -1.49
N LEU A 176 -0.46 2.66 -1.44
CA LEU A 176 0.50 3.63 -1.97
C LEU A 176 1.50 2.92 -2.88
N VAL A 177 1.94 3.61 -3.93
CA VAL A 177 3.13 3.22 -4.69
C VAL A 177 4.04 4.45 -4.79
N LEU A 178 5.18 4.41 -4.11
CA LEU A 178 6.24 5.39 -4.30
C LEU A 178 6.79 5.24 -5.71
N LEU A 179 7.02 6.31 -6.45
CA LEU A 179 7.29 6.22 -7.89
C LEU A 179 8.71 6.64 -8.26
N GLU A 180 9.09 7.89 -7.98
CA GLU A 180 10.44 8.44 -8.20
C GLU A 180 10.69 9.75 -7.43
#